data_b172045677cf18a8251cced907454f1b
#
_entry.id   b172045677cf18a8251cced907454f1b
#
_cell.length_a   1.000
_cell.length_b   1.000
_cell.length_c   1.000
_cell.angle_alpha   90.00
_cell.angle_beta   90.00
_cell.angle_gamma   90.00
#
_symmetry.space_group_name_H-M   'P 1'
#
loop_
_entity.id
_entity.type
_entity.pdbx_description
1 polymer ?
#
loop_
_entity_poly.entity_id
_entity_poly.type
_entity_poly.pdbx_seq_one_letter_code
_entity_poly.pdbx_strand_id
1 'polypeptide(L)'
;KGSVKFVVYRAFYYNGLGGAVDRRVVLRDQLILLLMHGGGLRESETLHLWIEDVLIDPLNPNSVVVRIYHPEDGKAPNSWRGCSGKTTRAAYLKEKYALSPRNDLMGKKRVGWKSRVTDNKDEYLEVHWFPTVFGEVFAKLWQDYTRFLTAIERNHPYAFISFHRDYQGSPYTLNAFHDSYRQGLKRIGLKPSKTDGLSPHSHRHSYGRRLRRAGVPEIVIKKCMHHASLESQIVYTTSTAKEVSVSLNAANLRLLDSKEMDKYSCTPSWQVLNENGFKDIDPFELFTGRNPK
;
A
#
# COMPACT_ATOMS: atom_id res chain seq x y z
N LYS A 1 -3.98 9.00 -19.96
CA LYS A 1 -3.14 9.01 -18.75
C LYS A 1 -2.21 7.79 -18.78
N GLY A 2 -0.90 7.99 -18.61
CA GLY A 2 0.11 6.96 -18.65
C GLY A 2 -0.03 5.98 -17.48
N SER A 3 0.27 4.70 -17.73
CA SER A 3 0.51 3.71 -16.68
C SER A 3 1.99 3.36 -16.66
N VAL A 4 2.50 2.99 -15.50
CA VAL A 4 3.89 2.55 -15.36
C VAL A 4 4.09 1.29 -16.19
N LYS A 5 5.09 1.30 -17.10
CA LYS A 5 5.53 0.10 -17.79
C LYS A 5 6.21 -0.82 -16.78
N PHE A 6 6.08 -2.13 -16.99
CA PHE A 6 6.60 -3.12 -16.06
C PHE A 6 8.13 -3.01 -15.82
N VAL A 7 8.92 -2.91 -16.88
CA VAL A 7 10.39 -2.75 -16.79
C VAL A 7 10.76 -1.52 -15.94
N VAL A 8 10.00 -0.42 -16.10
CA VAL A 8 10.18 0.80 -15.31
C VAL A 8 9.81 0.58 -13.85
N TYR A 9 8.70 -0.14 -13.58
CA TYR A 9 8.31 -0.48 -12.21
C TYR A 9 9.42 -1.27 -11.51
N ARG A 10 9.94 -2.32 -12.15
CA ARG A 10 11.02 -3.15 -11.61
C ARG A 10 12.26 -2.31 -11.29
N ALA A 11 12.75 -1.54 -12.26
CA ALA A 11 13.90 -0.66 -12.05
C ALA A 11 13.66 0.35 -10.92
N PHE A 12 12.46 0.93 -10.86
CA PHE A 12 12.10 1.89 -9.83
C PHE A 12 12.02 1.26 -8.43
N TYR A 13 11.42 0.07 -8.33
CA TYR A 13 11.28 -0.64 -7.06
C TYR A 13 12.65 -1.02 -6.48
N TYR A 14 13.52 -1.62 -7.27
CA TYR A 14 14.81 -2.14 -6.80
C TYR A 14 15.91 -1.07 -6.75
N ASN A 15 16.10 -0.33 -7.82
CA ASN A 15 17.23 0.60 -7.96
C ASN A 15 16.83 2.04 -7.68
N GLY A 16 15.58 2.39 -7.89
CA GLY A 16 15.03 3.71 -7.59
C GLY A 16 14.80 3.89 -6.09
N LEU A 17 13.77 3.26 -5.55
CA LEU A 17 13.49 3.31 -4.11
C LEU A 17 14.49 2.46 -3.33
N GLY A 18 14.77 1.24 -3.79
CA GLY A 18 15.74 0.34 -3.18
C GLY A 18 17.18 0.87 -3.17
N GLY A 19 17.53 1.82 -4.03
CA GLY A 19 18.83 2.48 -4.05
C GLY A 19 19.02 3.61 -3.03
N ALA A 20 18.11 3.79 -2.07
CA ALA A 20 18.32 4.72 -0.96
C ALA A 20 19.30 4.12 0.08
N VAL A 21 20.11 4.98 0.69
CA VAL A 21 21.15 4.55 1.66
C VAL A 21 20.55 4.00 2.96
N ASP A 22 19.46 4.61 3.45
CA ASP A 22 18.80 4.18 4.69
C ASP A 22 17.78 3.08 4.40
N ARG A 23 18.05 1.87 4.89
CA ARG A 23 17.17 0.70 4.75
C ARG A 23 15.75 0.96 5.26
N ARG A 24 15.58 1.75 6.32
CA ARG A 24 14.27 2.10 6.89
C ARG A 24 13.44 2.90 5.89
N VAL A 25 14.09 3.83 5.18
CA VAL A 25 13.49 4.62 4.10
C VAL A 25 13.12 3.72 2.92
N VAL A 26 14.01 2.80 2.54
CA VAL A 26 13.76 1.81 1.47
C VAL A 26 12.48 1.01 1.78
N LEU A 27 12.41 0.38 2.94
CA LEU A 27 11.26 -0.45 3.34
C LEU A 27 9.96 0.35 3.35
N ARG A 28 9.96 1.52 3.96
CA ARG A 28 8.80 2.41 4.01
C ARG A 28 8.29 2.73 2.61
N ASP A 29 9.16 3.19 1.74
CA ASP A 29 8.77 3.69 0.42
C ASP A 29 8.37 2.54 -0.52
N GLN A 30 8.99 1.37 -0.39
CA GLN A 30 8.58 0.16 -1.09
C GLN A 30 7.20 -0.34 -0.62
N LEU A 31 6.92 -0.31 0.69
CA LEU A 31 5.60 -0.65 1.22
C LEU A 31 4.52 0.29 0.68
N ILE A 32 4.76 1.60 0.67
CA ILE A 32 3.84 2.57 0.09
C ILE A 32 3.63 2.29 -1.41
N LEU A 33 4.71 1.99 -2.15
CA LEU A 33 4.62 1.65 -3.56
C LEU A 33 3.80 0.38 -3.81
N LEU A 34 3.96 -0.66 -2.98
CA LEU A 34 3.18 -1.89 -3.07
C LEU A 34 1.69 -1.64 -2.85
N LEU A 35 1.31 -0.82 -1.88
CA LEU A 35 -0.09 -0.42 -1.65
C LEU A 35 -0.69 0.26 -2.88
N MET A 36 0.06 1.09 -3.58
CA MET A 36 -0.41 1.76 -4.79
C MET A 36 -0.38 0.86 -6.03
N HIS A 37 0.73 0.13 -6.24
CA HIS A 37 0.93 -0.67 -7.46
C HIS A 37 0.27 -2.04 -7.38
N GLY A 38 0.40 -2.73 -6.25
CA GLY A 38 -0.16 -4.06 -5.99
C GLY A 38 -1.58 -4.05 -5.43
N GLY A 39 -1.93 -3.01 -4.67
CA GLY A 39 -3.21 -2.86 -3.99
C GLY A 39 -4.13 -1.78 -4.57
N GLY A 40 -3.66 -0.99 -5.53
CA GLY A 40 -4.49 -0.01 -6.24
C GLY A 40 -4.87 1.24 -5.46
N LEU A 41 -4.34 1.50 -4.28
CA LEU A 41 -4.66 2.67 -3.46
C LEU A 41 -4.16 3.99 -4.09
N ARG A 42 -4.78 5.10 -3.71
CA ARG A 42 -4.23 6.44 -3.95
C ARG A 42 -3.08 6.73 -2.97
N GLU A 43 -2.13 7.54 -3.39
CA GLU A 43 -0.99 7.92 -2.53
C GLU A 43 -1.40 8.51 -1.18
N SER A 44 -2.46 9.33 -1.16
CA SER A 44 -2.96 9.90 0.10
C SER A 44 -3.60 8.85 1.00
N GLU A 45 -4.30 7.86 0.44
CA GLU A 45 -4.93 6.79 1.21
C GLU A 45 -3.89 5.95 1.94
N THR A 46 -2.74 5.65 1.30
CA THR A 46 -1.67 4.86 1.92
C THR A 46 -1.15 5.49 3.21
N LEU A 47 -1.11 6.83 3.28
CA LEU A 47 -0.58 7.54 4.44
C LEU A 47 -1.56 7.65 5.62
N HIS A 48 -2.80 7.17 5.47
CA HIS A 48 -3.76 7.00 6.56
C HIS A 48 -3.66 5.63 7.24
N LEU A 49 -2.84 4.71 6.73
CA LEU A 49 -2.66 3.39 7.33
C LEU A 49 -2.15 3.52 8.77
N TRP A 50 -2.79 2.79 9.70
CA TRP A 50 -2.31 2.60 11.07
C TRP A 50 -1.64 1.24 11.18
N ILE A 51 -0.78 1.07 12.19
CA ILE A 51 -0.02 -0.19 12.35
C ILE A 51 -0.97 -1.37 12.60
N GLU A 52 -2.01 -1.16 13.39
CA GLU A 52 -2.98 -2.19 13.77
C GLU A 52 -3.92 -2.61 12.63
N ASP A 53 -3.88 -1.90 11.49
CA ASP A 53 -4.75 -2.17 10.34
C ASP A 53 -4.17 -3.19 9.36
N VAL A 54 -2.99 -3.70 9.64
CA VAL A 54 -2.34 -4.79 8.89
C VAL A 54 -2.53 -6.09 9.66
N LEU A 55 -3.34 -6.99 9.10
CA LEU A 55 -3.75 -8.24 9.73
C LEU A 55 -3.21 -9.42 8.93
N ILE A 56 -2.99 -10.55 9.58
CA ILE A 56 -2.68 -11.80 8.88
C ILE A 56 -3.89 -12.19 8.03
N ASP A 57 -3.66 -12.60 6.78
CA ASP A 57 -4.73 -13.09 5.92
C ASP A 57 -5.15 -14.49 6.38
N PRO A 58 -6.41 -14.69 6.79
CA PRO A 58 -6.87 -16.00 7.26
C PRO A 58 -6.90 -17.06 6.15
N LEU A 59 -6.90 -16.64 4.88
CA LEU A 59 -6.89 -17.54 3.71
C LEU A 59 -5.48 -17.85 3.21
N ASN A 60 -4.51 -16.98 3.49
CA ASN A 60 -3.11 -17.16 3.14
C ASN A 60 -2.21 -16.59 4.26
N PRO A 61 -1.74 -17.42 5.21
CA PRO A 61 -0.92 -16.96 6.34
C PRO A 61 0.40 -16.26 5.94
N ASN A 62 0.84 -16.43 4.70
CA ASN A 62 2.03 -15.74 4.19
C ASN A 62 1.72 -14.32 3.66
N SER A 63 0.44 -13.97 3.57
CA SER A 63 -0.05 -12.68 3.10
C SER A 63 -0.71 -11.87 4.22
N VAL A 64 -1.14 -10.66 3.89
CA VAL A 64 -1.82 -9.76 4.82
C VAL A 64 -3.10 -9.19 4.23
N VAL A 65 -4.10 -8.99 5.07
CA VAL A 65 -5.23 -8.11 4.84
C VAL A 65 -4.86 -6.74 5.36
N VAL A 66 -4.95 -5.73 4.50
CA VAL A 66 -4.71 -4.33 4.86
C VAL A 66 -6.01 -3.56 4.74
N ARG A 67 -6.37 -2.84 5.80
CA ARG A 67 -7.57 -2.00 5.86
C ARG A 67 -7.18 -0.56 6.08
N ILE A 68 -7.64 0.32 5.20
CA ILE A 68 -7.44 1.76 5.34
C ILE A 68 -8.77 2.36 5.77
N TYR A 69 -8.89 2.71 7.02
CA TYR A 69 -10.11 3.29 7.57
C TYR A 69 -10.27 4.76 7.22
N HIS A 70 -11.53 5.21 7.12
CA HIS A 70 -11.82 6.63 7.01
C HIS A 70 -11.16 7.38 8.17
N PRO A 71 -10.42 8.48 7.89
CA PRO A 71 -9.59 9.11 8.94
C PRO A 71 -10.39 9.71 10.10
N GLU A 72 -11.65 10.05 9.89
CA GLU A 72 -12.55 10.59 10.91
C GLU A 72 -13.53 9.54 11.43
N ASP A 73 -14.37 9.03 10.50
CA ASP A 73 -15.53 8.18 10.83
C ASP A 73 -15.18 6.71 10.96
N GLY A 74 -14.02 6.31 10.44
CA GLY A 74 -13.55 4.94 10.52
C GLY A 74 -13.49 4.44 11.95
N LYS A 75 -13.78 3.16 12.13
CA LYS A 75 -13.79 2.51 13.45
C LYS A 75 -12.41 2.58 14.10
N ALA A 76 -12.38 2.99 15.35
CA ALA A 76 -11.18 2.94 16.21
C ALA A 76 -10.80 1.48 16.55
N PRO A 77 -9.57 1.23 17.05
CA PRO A 77 -9.16 -0.09 17.50
C PRO A 77 -10.15 -0.72 18.48
N ASN A 78 -10.41 -2.03 18.32
CA ASN A 78 -11.41 -2.73 19.15
C ASN A 78 -11.06 -2.72 20.65
N SER A 79 -9.80 -2.56 20.99
CA SER A 79 -9.29 -2.48 22.35
C SER A 79 -9.60 -1.16 23.05
N TRP A 80 -10.07 -0.15 22.31
CA TRP A 80 -10.33 1.19 22.84
C TRP A 80 -11.81 1.53 22.86
N ARG A 81 -12.20 2.24 23.93
CA ARG A 81 -13.52 2.84 24.08
C ARG A 81 -13.35 4.26 24.58
N GLY A 82 -13.93 5.24 23.87
CA GLY A 82 -13.89 6.65 24.26
C GLY A 82 -14.75 6.94 25.49
N CYS A 83 -14.41 7.99 26.20
CA CYS A 83 -15.13 8.43 27.40
C CYS A 83 -16.63 8.71 27.16
N SER A 84 -16.99 9.11 25.93
CA SER A 84 -18.37 9.37 25.50
C SER A 84 -19.03 8.20 24.77
N GLY A 85 -18.45 7.00 24.83
CA GLY A 85 -18.92 5.82 24.07
C GLY A 85 -18.64 5.89 22.57
N LYS A 86 -17.96 6.94 22.08
CA LYS A 86 -17.56 7.08 20.68
C LYS A 86 -16.52 6.03 20.32
N THR A 87 -16.63 5.49 19.09
CA THR A 87 -15.75 4.44 18.57
C THR A 87 -15.09 4.86 17.26
N THR A 88 -15.03 6.15 16.95
CA THR A 88 -14.44 6.69 15.72
C THR A 88 -12.95 7.00 15.87
N ARG A 89 -12.24 7.01 14.75
CA ARG A 89 -10.81 7.36 14.69
C ARG A 89 -10.54 8.80 15.12
N ALA A 90 -11.43 9.73 14.77
CA ALA A 90 -11.32 11.11 15.24
C ALA A 90 -11.34 11.20 16.76
N ALA A 91 -12.27 10.48 17.41
CA ALA A 91 -12.34 10.45 18.87
C ALA A 91 -11.09 9.80 19.50
N TYR A 92 -10.64 8.67 18.94
CA TYR A 92 -9.43 8.00 19.39
C TYR A 92 -8.18 8.88 19.29
N LEU A 93 -7.99 9.56 18.15
CA LEU A 93 -6.86 10.49 17.96
C LEU A 93 -6.90 11.63 18.96
N LYS A 94 -8.07 12.22 19.18
CA LYS A 94 -8.25 13.33 20.10
C LYS A 94 -8.00 12.94 21.56
N GLU A 95 -8.61 11.83 22.01
CA GLU A 95 -8.55 11.43 23.42
C GLU A 95 -7.19 10.81 23.80
N LYS A 96 -6.60 9.99 22.93
CA LYS A 96 -5.36 9.27 23.24
C LYS A 96 -4.10 10.06 22.91
N TYR A 97 -4.12 10.87 21.84
CA TYR A 97 -2.93 11.52 21.30
C TYR A 97 -3.02 13.04 21.23
N ALA A 98 -4.16 13.64 21.58
CA ALA A 98 -4.44 15.06 21.38
C ALA A 98 -4.25 15.52 19.92
N LEU A 99 -4.56 14.65 18.95
CA LEU A 99 -4.41 14.89 17.52
C LEU A 99 -5.77 15.01 16.82
N SER A 100 -5.77 15.75 15.71
CA SER A 100 -6.86 15.76 14.73
C SER A 100 -6.57 14.81 13.58
N PRO A 101 -7.60 14.27 12.89
CA PRO A 101 -7.45 13.52 11.66
C PRO A 101 -6.64 14.28 10.59
N ARG A 102 -5.81 13.59 9.82
CA ARG A 102 -4.88 14.25 8.88
C ARG A 102 -5.56 14.95 7.71
N ASN A 103 -6.78 14.57 7.36
CA ASN A 103 -7.57 15.24 6.32
C ASN A 103 -8.09 16.61 6.77
N ASP A 104 -8.23 16.85 8.08
CA ASP A 104 -8.65 18.12 8.68
C ASP A 104 -7.48 19.09 8.92
N LEU A 105 -6.25 18.59 8.82
CA LEU A 105 -5.07 19.42 9.04
C LEU A 105 -4.84 20.41 7.87
N MET A 106 -4.07 21.45 8.15
CA MET A 106 -3.67 22.44 7.17
C MET A 106 -2.21 22.27 6.72
N GLY A 107 -1.88 22.80 5.53
CA GLY A 107 -0.51 22.87 5.03
C GLY A 107 0.14 21.51 4.78
N LYS A 108 1.44 21.38 5.08
CA LYS A 108 2.28 20.21 4.75
C LYS A 108 1.88 18.92 5.49
N LYS A 109 1.17 19.04 6.61
CA LYS A 109 0.73 17.90 7.43
C LYS A 109 -0.57 17.28 6.91
N ARG A 110 -1.30 18.00 6.08
CA ARG A 110 -2.57 17.54 5.51
C ARG A 110 -2.37 16.35 4.60
N VAL A 111 -3.21 15.33 4.76
CA VAL A 111 -3.34 14.19 3.85
C VAL A 111 -4.82 14.05 3.51
N GLY A 112 -5.20 14.40 2.28
CA GLY A 112 -6.61 14.39 1.88
C GLY A 112 -7.17 12.98 1.77
N TRP A 113 -8.48 12.85 1.95
CA TRP A 113 -9.26 11.65 1.71
C TRP A 113 -10.25 11.88 0.56
N LYS A 114 -10.30 10.97 -0.42
CA LYS A 114 -11.12 11.12 -1.63
C LYS A 114 -12.09 9.97 -1.87
N SER A 115 -11.83 8.81 -1.28
CA SER A 115 -12.70 7.65 -1.44
C SER A 115 -13.93 7.77 -0.55
N ARG A 116 -15.07 7.36 -1.09
CA ARG A 116 -16.26 7.14 -0.28
C ARG A 116 -16.28 5.66 0.11
N VAL A 117 -16.46 5.39 1.38
CA VAL A 117 -16.71 4.03 1.88
C VAL A 117 -18.21 3.88 1.99
N THR A 118 -18.77 2.91 1.27
CA THR A 118 -20.23 2.70 1.20
C THR A 118 -20.60 1.25 1.45
N ASP A 119 -19.64 0.40 1.66
CA ASP A 119 -19.84 -1.05 1.61
C ASP A 119 -19.60 -1.75 2.97
N ASN A 120 -19.22 -1.03 4.00
CA ASN A 120 -19.08 -1.60 5.34
C ASN A 120 -19.34 -0.58 6.46
N LYS A 121 -19.79 -1.09 7.61
CA LYS A 121 -20.15 -0.28 8.80
C LYS A 121 -18.94 0.33 9.51
N ASP A 122 -17.78 -0.26 9.33
CA ASP A 122 -16.55 0.13 10.02
C ASP A 122 -15.77 1.20 9.26
N GLU A 123 -16.29 1.63 8.10
CA GLU A 123 -15.75 2.71 7.25
C GLU A 123 -14.29 2.51 6.86
N TYR A 124 -13.97 1.37 6.22
CA TYR A 124 -12.62 1.10 5.69
C TYR A 124 -12.62 0.71 4.21
N LEU A 125 -11.47 0.92 3.55
CA LEU A 125 -11.10 0.38 2.25
C LEU A 125 -10.25 -0.87 2.48
N GLU A 126 -10.64 -2.02 1.92
CA GLU A 126 -9.82 -3.24 1.98
C GLU A 126 -8.91 -3.31 0.74
N VAL A 127 -7.64 -3.59 0.97
CA VAL A 127 -6.66 -3.74 -0.11
C VAL A 127 -6.79 -5.13 -0.73
N HIS A 128 -7.09 -5.17 -2.02
CA HIS A 128 -7.16 -6.40 -2.80
C HIS A 128 -5.89 -6.55 -3.63
N TRP A 129 -4.98 -7.42 -3.19
CA TRP A 129 -3.69 -7.62 -3.85
C TRP A 129 -3.84 -8.27 -5.22
N PHE A 130 -3.23 -7.65 -6.26
CA PHE A 130 -3.20 -8.27 -7.59
C PHE A 130 -1.92 -7.93 -8.37
N PRO A 131 -1.15 -8.95 -8.85
CA PRO A 131 -1.23 -10.37 -8.44
C PRO A 131 -1.14 -10.59 -6.94
N THR A 132 -1.65 -11.71 -6.45
CA THR A 132 -1.76 -12.01 -5.00
C THR A 132 -0.41 -12.04 -4.29
N VAL A 133 0.67 -12.38 -5.00
CA VAL A 133 2.06 -12.37 -4.50
C VAL A 133 2.49 -11.01 -3.93
N PHE A 134 1.88 -9.91 -4.35
CA PHE A 134 2.18 -8.60 -3.75
C PHE A 134 1.82 -8.53 -2.27
N GLY A 135 0.79 -9.26 -1.83
CA GLY A 135 0.43 -9.37 -0.43
C GLY A 135 1.49 -10.11 0.41
N GLU A 136 2.09 -11.16 -0.16
CA GLU A 136 3.16 -11.93 0.50
C GLU A 136 4.44 -11.10 0.61
N VAL A 137 4.82 -10.41 -0.47
CA VAL A 137 5.96 -9.48 -0.44
C VAL A 137 5.72 -8.36 0.56
N PHE A 138 4.51 -7.79 0.59
CA PHE A 138 4.16 -6.77 1.57
C PHE A 138 4.29 -7.31 3.00
N ALA A 139 3.77 -8.50 3.28
CA ALA A 139 3.84 -9.15 4.60
C ALA A 139 5.28 -9.26 5.09
N LYS A 140 6.19 -9.70 4.24
CA LYS A 140 7.62 -9.83 4.57
C LYS A 140 8.27 -8.49 4.86
N LEU A 141 8.10 -7.52 3.97
CA LEU A 141 8.66 -6.17 4.18
C LEU A 141 8.04 -5.47 5.39
N TRP A 142 6.76 -5.74 5.67
CA TRP A 142 6.07 -5.21 6.83
C TRP A 142 6.67 -5.71 8.15
N GLN A 143 6.97 -7.00 8.24
CA GLN A 143 7.66 -7.57 9.39
C GLN A 143 9.02 -6.90 9.64
N ASP A 144 9.81 -6.71 8.58
CA ASP A 144 11.11 -6.06 8.69
C ASP A 144 10.96 -4.56 9.06
N TYR A 145 9.99 -3.88 8.46
CA TYR A 145 9.72 -2.47 8.74
C TYR A 145 9.26 -2.24 10.18
N THR A 146 8.35 -3.07 10.68
CA THR A 146 7.82 -2.92 12.05
C THR A 146 8.89 -3.14 13.12
N ARG A 147 9.90 -3.96 12.87
CA ARG A 147 11.07 -4.09 13.78
C ARG A 147 11.80 -2.75 13.97
N PHE A 148 11.92 -1.93 12.94
CA PHE A 148 12.51 -0.60 13.11
C PHE A 148 11.59 0.35 13.87
N LEU A 149 10.28 0.17 13.75
CA LEU A 149 9.32 1.02 14.45
C LEU A 149 9.33 0.81 15.96
N THR A 150 9.67 -0.38 16.45
CA THR A 150 9.73 -0.66 17.91
C THR A 150 10.80 0.15 18.63
N ALA A 151 11.85 0.56 17.93
CA ALA A 151 12.96 1.34 18.48
C ALA A 151 12.74 2.86 18.40
N ILE A 152 11.60 3.32 17.87
CA ILE A 152 11.33 4.75 17.63
C ILE A 152 10.11 5.17 18.44
N GLU A 153 10.29 6.16 19.32
CA GLU A 153 9.21 6.78 20.06
C GLU A 153 8.25 7.52 19.12
N ARG A 154 6.94 7.29 19.32
CA ARG A 154 5.88 7.86 18.49
C ARG A 154 4.67 8.23 19.32
N ASN A 155 4.15 9.39 19.09
CA ASN A 155 2.91 9.88 19.70
C ASN A 155 1.76 9.92 18.67
N HIS A 156 1.57 8.84 17.94
CA HIS A 156 0.50 8.66 16.93
C HIS A 156 0.44 7.22 16.43
N PRO A 157 -0.71 6.76 15.88
CA PRO A 157 -0.88 5.39 15.40
C PRO A 157 -0.43 5.14 13.95
N TYR A 158 -0.10 6.18 13.18
CA TYR A 158 0.21 6.07 11.74
C TYR A 158 1.41 5.16 11.49
N ALA A 159 1.27 4.29 10.49
CA ALA A 159 2.25 3.30 10.13
C ALA A 159 3.53 3.90 9.52
N PHE A 160 3.37 4.82 8.59
CA PHE A 160 4.52 5.41 7.89
C PHE A 160 5.01 6.67 8.58
N ILE A 161 6.31 6.66 8.94
CA ILE A 161 6.96 7.73 9.70
C ILE A 161 8.15 8.32 8.95
N SER A 162 8.56 9.51 9.36
CA SER A 162 9.81 10.12 8.94
C SER A 162 11.00 9.48 9.68
N PHE A 163 12.07 9.20 8.96
CA PHE A 163 13.37 8.81 9.51
C PHE A 163 14.40 9.96 9.45
N HIS A 164 13.97 11.13 8.97
CA HIS A 164 14.82 12.31 8.97
C HIS A 164 15.12 12.74 10.40
N ARG A 165 16.39 13.12 10.67
CA ARG A 165 16.87 13.44 12.02
C ARG A 165 15.96 14.41 12.78
N ASP A 166 15.55 15.50 12.14
CA ASP A 166 14.76 16.58 12.79
C ASP A 166 13.28 16.21 12.98
N TYR A 167 12.79 15.17 12.30
CA TYR A 167 11.38 14.77 12.28
C TYR A 167 11.20 13.28 12.54
N GLN A 168 12.20 12.64 13.12
CA GLN A 168 12.17 11.19 13.37
C GLN A 168 10.94 10.81 14.19
N GLY A 169 10.23 9.78 13.75
CA GLY A 169 9.01 9.33 14.40
C GLY A 169 7.75 10.11 14.04
N SER A 170 7.85 11.29 13.39
CA SER A 170 6.67 12.05 12.97
C SER A 170 5.93 11.35 11.81
N PRO A 171 4.60 11.56 11.64
CA PRO A 171 3.85 11.00 10.52
C PRO A 171 4.45 11.43 9.17
N TYR A 172 4.67 10.46 8.27
CA TYR A 172 5.25 10.72 6.96
C TYR A 172 4.31 11.56 6.10
N THR A 173 4.83 12.59 5.43
CA THR A 173 4.04 13.56 4.68
C THR A 173 4.01 13.23 3.17
N LEU A 174 2.97 13.73 2.47
CA LEU A 174 2.88 13.60 1.00
C LEU A 174 4.07 14.27 0.30
N ASN A 175 4.49 15.44 0.77
CA ASN A 175 5.63 16.14 0.17
C ASN A 175 6.92 15.34 0.30
N ALA A 176 7.19 14.77 1.49
CA ALA A 176 8.35 13.92 1.70
C ALA A 176 8.30 12.64 0.82
N PHE A 177 7.11 12.05 0.64
CA PHE A 177 6.93 10.94 -0.29
C PHE A 177 7.20 11.34 -1.74
N HIS A 178 6.69 12.50 -2.18
CA HIS A 178 6.96 13.00 -3.54
C HIS A 178 8.45 13.30 -3.76
N ASP A 179 9.15 13.80 -2.73
CA ASP A 179 10.60 14.03 -2.81
C ASP A 179 11.35 12.69 -2.93
N SER A 180 11.00 11.71 -2.11
CA SER A 180 11.58 10.36 -2.19
C SER A 180 11.30 9.69 -3.54
N TYR A 181 10.08 9.83 -4.05
CA TYR A 181 9.68 9.31 -5.36
C TYR A 181 10.51 9.95 -6.49
N ARG A 182 10.69 11.27 -6.46
CA ARG A 182 11.53 12.00 -7.43
C ARG A 182 12.99 11.57 -7.37
N GLN A 183 13.54 11.42 -6.17
CA GLN A 183 14.91 10.93 -5.99
C GLN A 183 15.07 9.49 -6.50
N GLY A 184 14.07 8.63 -6.27
CA GLY A 184 14.04 7.29 -6.82
C GLY A 184 14.06 7.27 -8.36
N LEU A 185 13.26 8.11 -9.02
CA LEU A 185 13.30 8.26 -10.48
C LEU A 185 14.66 8.75 -10.97
N LYS A 186 15.25 9.73 -10.28
CA LYS A 186 16.57 10.26 -10.62
C LYS A 186 17.66 9.19 -10.57
N ARG A 187 17.62 8.29 -9.57
CA ARG A 187 18.60 7.18 -9.45
C ARG A 187 18.57 6.23 -10.64
N ILE A 188 17.43 6.06 -11.29
CA ILE A 188 17.30 5.23 -12.50
C ILE A 188 17.33 6.04 -13.80
N GLY A 189 17.79 7.29 -13.76
CA GLY A 189 17.94 8.15 -14.92
C GLY A 189 16.65 8.69 -15.52
N LEU A 190 15.53 8.66 -14.77
CA LEU A 190 14.22 9.10 -15.26
C LEU A 190 13.78 10.40 -14.57
N LYS A 191 12.88 11.12 -15.25
CA LYS A 191 12.23 12.33 -14.73
C LYS A 191 10.73 12.09 -14.52
N PRO A 192 10.10 12.71 -13.50
CA PRO A 192 8.65 12.63 -13.32
C PRO A 192 7.90 13.07 -14.59
N SER A 193 6.96 12.24 -15.04
CA SER A 193 6.12 12.52 -16.21
C SER A 193 4.77 11.83 -16.04
N LYS A 194 3.67 12.59 -16.12
CA LYS A 194 2.31 12.03 -16.05
C LYS A 194 1.94 11.29 -17.34
N THR A 195 2.42 11.77 -18.48
CA THR A 195 2.15 11.17 -19.80
C THR A 195 2.83 9.83 -19.95
N ASP A 196 4.08 9.73 -19.49
CA ASP A 196 4.89 8.52 -19.61
C ASP A 196 4.66 7.53 -18.47
N GLY A 197 3.73 7.83 -17.57
CA GLY A 197 3.40 6.95 -16.45
C GLY A 197 4.41 7.01 -15.30
N LEU A 198 5.21 8.07 -15.20
CA LEU A 198 6.23 8.29 -14.17
C LEU A 198 5.72 9.20 -13.06
N SER A 199 4.58 8.85 -12.49
CA SER A 199 3.97 9.55 -11.35
C SER A 199 3.38 8.55 -10.36
N PRO A 200 3.24 8.90 -9.06
CA PRO A 200 2.62 8.02 -8.07
C PRO A 200 1.26 7.50 -8.50
N HIS A 201 0.41 8.34 -9.06
CA HIS A 201 -0.94 7.95 -9.51
C HIS A 201 -0.93 6.95 -10.67
N SER A 202 0.14 6.88 -11.45
CA SER A 202 0.28 5.95 -12.57
C SER A 202 0.37 4.48 -12.12
N HIS A 203 0.81 4.24 -10.88
CA HIS A 203 0.83 2.89 -10.28
C HIS A 203 -0.60 2.35 -10.09
N ARG A 204 -1.53 3.17 -9.63
CA ARG A 204 -2.94 2.81 -9.54
C ARG A 204 -3.57 2.57 -10.92
N HIS A 205 -3.20 3.35 -11.95
CA HIS A 205 -3.61 3.04 -13.32
C HIS A 205 -3.08 1.70 -13.82
N SER A 206 -1.85 1.34 -13.43
CA SER A 206 -1.26 0.04 -13.78
C SER A 206 -2.01 -1.11 -13.12
N TYR A 207 -2.43 -0.95 -11.85
CA TYR A 207 -3.27 -1.91 -11.14
C TYR A 207 -4.58 -2.17 -11.86
N GLY A 208 -5.36 -1.13 -12.17
CA GLY A 208 -6.62 -1.29 -12.89
C GLY A 208 -6.46 -1.89 -14.30
N ARG A 209 -5.36 -1.58 -15.00
CA ARG A 209 -5.05 -2.20 -16.30
C ARG A 209 -4.73 -3.68 -16.17
N ARG A 210 -3.99 -4.10 -15.13
CA ARG A 210 -3.71 -5.52 -14.88
C ARG A 210 -4.98 -6.32 -14.64
N LEU A 211 -5.86 -5.84 -13.76
CA LEU A 211 -7.15 -6.46 -13.51
C LEU A 211 -7.96 -6.64 -14.81
N ARG A 212 -8.05 -5.59 -15.63
CA ARG A 212 -8.77 -5.64 -16.90
C ARG A 212 -8.17 -6.66 -17.86
N ARG A 213 -6.84 -6.68 -18.01
CA ARG A 213 -6.14 -7.65 -18.88
C ARG A 213 -6.33 -9.08 -18.42
N ALA A 214 -6.42 -9.30 -17.11
CA ALA A 214 -6.70 -10.60 -16.53
C ALA A 214 -8.19 -11.02 -16.62
N GLY A 215 -9.02 -10.22 -17.29
CA GLY A 215 -10.44 -10.53 -17.48
C GLY A 215 -11.28 -10.42 -16.20
N VAL A 216 -10.84 -9.65 -15.21
CA VAL A 216 -11.63 -9.39 -14.00
C VAL A 216 -12.86 -8.54 -14.38
N PRO A 217 -14.07 -8.92 -13.92
CA PRO A 217 -15.29 -8.16 -14.21
C PRO A 217 -15.17 -6.70 -13.76
N GLU A 218 -15.78 -5.79 -14.54
CA GLU A 218 -15.67 -4.35 -14.27
C GLU A 218 -16.18 -3.95 -12.89
N ILE A 219 -17.24 -4.60 -12.43
CA ILE A 219 -17.81 -4.35 -11.09
C ILE A 219 -16.80 -4.70 -9.98
N VAL A 220 -16.05 -5.79 -10.15
CA VAL A 220 -14.98 -6.18 -9.22
C VAL A 220 -13.82 -5.21 -9.29
N ILE A 221 -13.43 -4.76 -10.51
CA ILE A 221 -12.38 -3.74 -10.69
C ILE A 221 -12.76 -2.44 -9.98
N LYS A 222 -14.01 -1.98 -10.11
CA LYS A 222 -14.52 -0.79 -9.43
C LYS A 222 -14.41 -0.93 -7.91
N LYS A 223 -14.76 -2.09 -7.37
CA LYS A 223 -14.62 -2.39 -5.93
C LYS A 223 -13.15 -2.38 -5.50
N CYS A 224 -12.28 -3.11 -6.17
CA CYS A 224 -10.85 -3.16 -5.87
C CYS A 224 -10.17 -1.79 -5.97
N MET A 225 -10.67 -0.91 -6.81
CA MET A 225 -10.15 0.45 -6.99
C MET A 225 -10.87 1.49 -6.11
N HIS A 226 -11.84 1.10 -5.32
CA HIS A 226 -12.63 2.01 -4.48
C HIS A 226 -13.17 3.22 -5.28
N HIS A 227 -13.77 2.94 -6.45
CA HIS A 227 -14.39 3.98 -7.28
C HIS A 227 -15.83 4.19 -6.84
N ALA A 228 -16.13 5.37 -6.31
CA ALA A 228 -17.50 5.83 -6.15
C ALA A 228 -18.00 6.36 -7.50
N SER A 229 -18.69 5.55 -8.32
CA SER A 229 -19.46 6.08 -9.44
C SER A 229 -20.87 6.39 -8.97
N LEU A 230 -21.43 7.52 -9.44
CA LEU A 230 -22.82 7.91 -9.17
C LEU A 230 -23.84 6.88 -9.71
N GLU A 231 -23.44 6.02 -10.64
CA GLU A 231 -24.25 4.92 -11.19
C GLU A 231 -24.31 3.68 -10.28
N SER A 232 -23.49 3.60 -9.23
CA SER A 232 -23.48 2.48 -8.28
C SER A 232 -24.58 2.55 -7.21
N GLN A 233 -25.59 3.39 -7.38
CA GLN A 233 -26.85 3.32 -6.62
C GLN A 233 -27.77 2.15 -7.04
N ILE A 234 -27.36 1.33 -7.99
CA ILE A 234 -28.02 0.05 -8.23
C ILE A 234 -27.62 -0.91 -7.09
N VAL A 235 -28.46 -0.90 -6.10
CA VAL A 235 -28.37 -1.50 -4.74
C VAL A 235 -28.26 -3.04 -4.72
N TYR A 236 -27.95 -3.74 -5.81
CA TYR A 236 -28.17 -5.19 -5.87
C TYR A 236 -27.00 -6.10 -6.15
N THR A 237 -25.73 -5.63 -6.14
CA THR A 237 -24.61 -6.58 -6.16
C THR A 237 -23.30 -5.96 -5.62
N THR A 238 -23.25 -5.65 -4.36
CA THR A 238 -21.94 -5.45 -3.71
C THR A 238 -21.29 -6.81 -3.56
N SER A 239 -20.29 -7.11 -4.39
CA SER A 239 -19.49 -8.33 -4.23
C SER A 239 -18.92 -8.37 -2.83
N THR A 240 -19.06 -9.48 -2.13
CA THR A 240 -18.42 -9.71 -0.83
C THR A 240 -16.90 -9.77 -0.98
N ALA A 241 -16.15 -9.57 0.10
CA ALA A 241 -14.69 -9.72 0.08
C ALA A 241 -14.28 -11.13 -0.40
N LYS A 242 -15.06 -12.16 -0.03
CA LYS A 242 -14.85 -13.54 -0.46
C LYS A 242 -15.03 -13.70 -1.98
N GLU A 243 -16.08 -13.11 -2.58
CA GLU A 243 -16.31 -13.17 -4.04
C GLU A 243 -15.22 -12.41 -4.81
N VAL A 244 -14.75 -11.29 -4.27
CA VAL A 244 -13.61 -10.55 -4.83
C VAL A 244 -12.37 -11.44 -4.81
N SER A 245 -12.05 -12.08 -3.69
CA SER A 245 -10.89 -12.97 -3.57
C SER A 245 -10.97 -14.15 -4.53
N VAL A 246 -12.13 -14.79 -4.66
CA VAL A 246 -12.35 -15.89 -5.62
C VAL A 246 -12.12 -15.41 -7.06
N SER A 247 -12.67 -14.26 -7.43
CA SER A 247 -12.50 -13.69 -8.78
C SER A 247 -11.03 -13.35 -9.08
N LEU A 248 -10.32 -12.79 -8.11
CA LEU A 248 -8.89 -12.45 -8.24
C LEU A 248 -8.02 -13.72 -8.33
N ASN A 249 -8.32 -14.76 -7.56
CA ASN A 249 -7.60 -16.03 -7.63
C ASN A 249 -7.81 -16.72 -8.98
N ALA A 250 -9.04 -16.75 -9.50
CA ALA A 250 -9.33 -17.29 -10.84
C ALA A 250 -8.60 -16.49 -11.95
N ALA A 251 -8.52 -15.17 -11.83
CA ALA A 251 -7.77 -14.33 -12.76
C ALA A 251 -6.26 -14.55 -12.63
N ASN A 252 -5.75 -14.74 -11.42
CA ASN A 252 -4.34 -15.04 -11.16
C ASN A 252 -3.93 -16.38 -11.78
N LEU A 253 -4.76 -17.44 -11.64
CA LEU A 253 -4.52 -18.74 -12.29
C LEU A 253 -4.43 -18.58 -13.83
N ARG A 254 -5.33 -17.81 -14.44
CA ARG A 254 -5.27 -17.54 -15.89
C ARG A 254 -4.00 -16.80 -16.31
N LEU A 255 -3.46 -15.91 -15.48
CA LEU A 255 -2.17 -15.27 -15.73
C LEU A 255 -1.02 -16.25 -15.64
N LEU A 256 -1.05 -17.18 -14.67
CA LEU A 256 -0.04 -18.25 -14.52
C LEU A 256 0.01 -19.14 -15.76
N ASP A 257 -1.16 -19.53 -16.31
CA ASP A 257 -1.26 -20.38 -17.49
C ASP A 257 -0.83 -19.66 -18.79
N SER A 258 -0.90 -18.35 -18.86
CA SER A 258 -0.73 -17.57 -20.10
C SER A 258 0.71 -17.21 -20.46
N LYS A 259 1.74 -17.69 -19.77
CA LYS A 259 3.15 -17.22 -19.87
C LYS A 259 3.31 -15.68 -19.75
N GLU A 260 2.22 -14.97 -19.49
CA GLU A 260 2.29 -13.53 -19.22
C GLU A 260 2.84 -13.24 -17.82
N MET A 261 2.87 -14.23 -16.92
CA MET A 261 3.49 -14.11 -15.61
C MET A 261 4.98 -13.79 -15.69
N ASP A 262 5.70 -14.26 -16.71
CA ASP A 262 7.10 -13.86 -16.91
C ASP A 262 7.24 -12.33 -17.08
N LYS A 263 6.21 -11.68 -17.60
CA LYS A 263 6.16 -10.21 -17.71
C LYS A 263 5.84 -9.50 -16.39
N TYR A 264 5.26 -10.20 -15.43
CA TYR A 264 4.88 -9.66 -14.11
C TYR A 264 5.74 -10.23 -12.98
N SER A 265 6.66 -11.16 -13.28
CA SER A 265 7.53 -11.86 -12.34
C SER A 265 8.69 -11.02 -11.78
N CYS A 266 8.45 -9.72 -11.58
CA CYS A 266 9.37 -8.90 -10.80
C CYS A 266 9.28 -9.12 -9.29
N THR A 267 8.26 -9.85 -8.87
CA THR A 267 8.18 -10.39 -7.52
C THR A 267 8.22 -11.89 -7.69
N PRO A 268 9.36 -12.56 -7.45
CA PRO A 268 9.46 -14.01 -7.49
C PRO A 268 8.39 -14.62 -6.58
N SER A 269 7.87 -15.78 -6.96
CA SER A 269 7.02 -16.56 -6.05
C SER A 269 7.75 -16.76 -4.72
N TRP A 270 7.01 -16.97 -3.63
CA TRP A 270 7.62 -17.24 -2.32
C TRP A 270 8.59 -18.43 -2.35
N GLN A 271 8.37 -19.41 -3.22
CA GLN A 271 9.29 -20.52 -3.46
C GLN A 271 10.63 -20.03 -4.02
N VAL A 272 10.61 -19.20 -5.05
CA VAL A 272 11.83 -18.60 -5.64
C VAL A 272 12.53 -17.70 -4.62
N LEU A 273 11.79 -16.98 -3.75
CA LEU A 273 12.35 -16.21 -2.66
C LEU A 273 13.05 -17.07 -1.62
N ASN A 274 12.45 -18.20 -1.25
CA ASN A 274 13.06 -19.14 -0.31
C ASN A 274 14.25 -19.89 -0.91
N GLU A 275 14.17 -20.29 -2.15
CA GLU A 275 15.22 -21.05 -2.83
C GLU A 275 16.46 -20.19 -3.15
N ASN A 276 16.26 -18.96 -3.56
CA ASN A 276 17.33 -18.04 -3.95
C ASN A 276 17.75 -17.08 -2.85
N GLY A 277 17.23 -17.22 -1.62
CA GLY A 277 17.62 -16.41 -0.48
C GLY A 277 17.40 -14.92 -0.66
N PHE A 278 16.32 -14.53 -1.37
CA PHE A 278 16.02 -13.13 -1.71
C PHE A 278 16.98 -12.45 -2.68
N LYS A 279 17.96 -13.15 -3.26
CA LYS A 279 18.96 -12.57 -4.17
C LYS A 279 18.34 -11.83 -5.35
N ASP A 280 17.20 -12.30 -5.87
CA ASP A 280 16.51 -11.65 -6.98
C ASP A 280 15.65 -10.45 -6.56
N ILE A 281 15.23 -10.39 -5.30
CA ILE A 281 14.51 -9.25 -4.72
C ILE A 281 15.47 -8.29 -4.05
N ASP A 282 16.54 -8.80 -3.49
CA ASP A 282 17.55 -8.05 -2.77
C ASP A 282 18.95 -8.35 -3.32
N PRO A 283 19.23 -7.99 -4.60
CA PRO A 283 20.52 -8.24 -5.22
C PRO A 283 21.70 -7.58 -4.49
N PHE A 284 21.40 -6.63 -3.60
CA PHE A 284 22.38 -5.94 -2.75
C PHE A 284 22.31 -6.38 -1.29
N GLU A 285 21.59 -7.46 -0.97
CA GLU A 285 21.40 -8.00 0.39
C GLU A 285 20.89 -6.97 1.42
N LEU A 286 20.17 -5.94 0.95
CA LEU A 286 19.64 -4.86 1.77
C LEU A 286 18.56 -5.33 2.75
N PHE A 287 17.84 -6.41 2.41
CA PHE A 287 16.77 -6.98 3.23
C PHE A 287 17.26 -8.13 4.11
N THR A 288 18.33 -8.82 3.73
CA THR A 288 18.84 -9.99 4.46
C THR A 288 19.79 -9.64 5.59
N GLY A 289 20.17 -8.36 5.71
CA GLY A 289 20.95 -7.89 6.86
C GLY A 289 22.42 -8.34 6.90
N ARG A 290 22.94 -8.88 5.83
CA ARG A 290 24.37 -9.03 5.69
C ARG A 290 24.95 -7.66 5.36
N ASN A 291 25.53 -6.99 6.36
CA ASN A 291 26.30 -5.78 6.12
C ASN A 291 27.38 -6.08 5.09
N PRO A 292 27.51 -5.29 4.02
CA PRO A 292 28.73 -5.31 3.24
C PRO A 292 29.87 -4.88 4.17
N LYS A 293 30.90 -5.68 4.25
CA LYS A 293 32.17 -5.31 4.88
C LYS A 293 32.78 -4.10 4.17
#